data_f71bf86bbf834820a8f59a5249526f44
#
_entry.id   f71bf86bbf834820a8f59a5249526f44
#
_cell.length_a   1.000
_cell.length_b   1.000
_cell.length_c   1.000
_cell.angle_alpha   90.00
_cell.angle_beta   90.00
_cell.angle_gamma   90.00
#
_symmetry.space_group_name_H-M   'P 1'
#
loop_
_entity.id
_entity.type
_entity.pdbx_description
1 polymer ?
#
loop_
_entity_poly.entity_id
_entity_poly.type
_entity_poly.pdbx_seq_one_letter_code
_entity_poly.pdbx_strand_id
1 'polypeptide(L)'
;MSKLTYGVGVNDLGYRVLAQEWVTKDGGRRVRNTVFLCKYYEVWKSMLRRCYSNKSLESRPSYIGTSVCSEWLSATAFKKWMEQQDWSGKSLDKDIIVPRSKLYSPETCAFVLTATNSFVARDASRGDYPVGVDLYKRTGKYRALCKNLFTGKREHLGLFSTPEEAH
;
A
#
# COMPACT_ATOMS: atom_id res chain seq x y z
N MET A 1 -15.30 24.41 14.47
CA MET A 1 -14.48 23.19 14.65
C MET A 1 -14.08 22.64 13.29
N SER A 2 -12.79 22.43 13.05
CA SER A 2 -12.32 21.83 11.79
C SER A 2 -12.82 20.39 11.68
N LYS A 3 -13.35 20.03 10.51
CA LYS A 3 -13.87 18.69 10.24
C LYS A 3 -12.73 17.67 10.29
N LEU A 4 -12.84 16.67 11.17
CA LEU A 4 -11.88 15.58 11.29
C LEU A 4 -11.85 14.71 10.01
N THR A 5 -10.67 14.34 9.56
CA THR A 5 -10.45 13.42 8.44
C THR A 5 -10.72 11.98 8.92
N TYR A 6 -11.71 11.33 8.35
CA TYR A 6 -12.19 9.99 8.76
C TYR A 6 -12.55 9.88 10.26
N GLY A 7 -12.99 10.99 10.86
CA GLY A 7 -13.44 11.02 12.26
C GLY A 7 -12.32 11.13 13.30
N VAL A 8 -11.04 11.05 12.91
CA VAL A 8 -9.91 10.99 13.85
C VAL A 8 -8.77 11.95 13.52
N GLY A 9 -8.46 12.18 12.25
CA GLY A 9 -7.27 12.92 11.85
C GLY A 9 -7.49 14.43 11.75
N VAL A 10 -6.53 15.22 12.22
CA VAL A 10 -6.53 16.68 12.16
C VAL A 10 -5.62 17.15 11.02
N ASN A 11 -6.19 17.87 10.03
CA ASN A 11 -5.38 18.56 9.04
C ASN A 11 -4.95 19.94 9.57
N ASP A 12 -3.77 19.98 10.11
CA ASP A 12 -3.14 21.14 10.75
C ASP A 12 -1.95 21.70 9.95
N LEU A 13 -1.90 21.40 8.63
CA LEU A 13 -0.77 21.79 7.76
C LEU A 13 -0.63 23.29 7.52
N GLY A 14 -1.62 24.12 7.85
CA GLY A 14 -1.53 25.58 7.73
C GLY A 14 -1.50 26.13 6.29
N TYR A 15 -1.63 25.26 5.26
CA TYR A 15 -1.67 25.65 3.85
C TYR A 15 -2.68 24.82 3.06
N ARG A 16 -2.98 25.29 1.84
CA ARG A 16 -3.93 24.58 0.95
C ARG A 16 -3.34 23.26 0.45
N VAL A 17 -3.94 22.15 0.86
CA VAL A 17 -3.50 20.78 0.53
C VAL A 17 -4.11 20.20 -0.73
N LEU A 18 -5.22 20.79 -1.22
CA LEU A 18 -5.98 20.32 -2.38
C LEU A 18 -6.51 21.52 -3.18
N ALA A 19 -6.30 21.51 -4.48
CA ALA A 19 -6.98 22.40 -5.42
C ALA A 19 -7.70 21.58 -6.49
N GLN A 20 -8.96 21.91 -6.73
CA GLN A 20 -9.81 21.27 -7.74
C GLN A 20 -10.52 22.33 -8.54
N GLU A 21 -10.75 22.05 -9.83
CA GLU A 21 -11.55 22.83 -10.74
C GLU A 21 -12.66 21.98 -11.35
N TRP A 22 -13.72 22.64 -11.84
CA TRP A 22 -14.75 21.98 -12.57
C TRP A 22 -14.41 22.00 -14.06
N VAL A 23 -14.30 20.83 -14.68
CA VAL A 23 -14.12 20.68 -16.13
C VAL A 23 -15.34 19.99 -16.73
N THR A 24 -15.71 20.42 -17.93
CA THR A 24 -16.77 19.76 -18.72
C THR A 24 -16.12 18.73 -19.62
N LYS A 25 -16.51 17.48 -19.49
CA LYS A 25 -16.10 16.39 -20.39
C LYS A 25 -17.07 16.29 -21.58
N ASP A 26 -16.66 15.52 -22.59
CA ASP A 26 -17.49 15.19 -23.73
C ASP A 26 -18.87 14.72 -23.26
N GLY A 27 -19.94 15.24 -23.92
CA GLY A 27 -21.32 14.99 -23.49
C GLY A 27 -21.87 15.97 -22.44
N GLY A 28 -21.15 17.07 -22.11
CA GLY A 28 -21.65 18.13 -21.22
C GLY A 28 -21.57 17.79 -19.70
N ARG A 29 -21.05 16.62 -19.31
CA ARG A 29 -20.93 16.21 -17.92
C ARG A 29 -19.84 17.00 -17.20
N ARG A 30 -20.22 17.74 -16.15
CA ARG A 30 -19.25 18.41 -15.27
C ARG A 30 -18.63 17.43 -14.27
N VAL A 31 -17.30 17.42 -14.20
CA VAL A 31 -16.53 16.61 -13.25
C VAL A 31 -15.50 17.49 -12.52
N ARG A 32 -15.15 17.11 -11.28
CA ARG A 32 -14.04 17.76 -10.58
C ARG A 32 -12.72 17.19 -11.07
N ASN A 33 -11.82 18.08 -11.49
CA ASN A 33 -10.44 17.75 -11.83
C ASN A 33 -9.52 18.23 -10.72
N THR A 34 -8.60 17.39 -10.26
CA THR A 34 -7.62 17.76 -9.24
C THR A 34 -6.42 18.40 -9.92
N VAL A 35 -6.24 19.69 -9.68
CA VAL A 35 -5.13 20.50 -10.23
C VAL A 35 -3.89 20.39 -9.35
N PHE A 36 -4.10 20.31 -8.05
CA PHE A 36 -3.03 20.18 -7.06
C PHE A 36 -3.46 19.29 -5.91
N LEU A 37 -2.56 18.43 -5.49
CA LEU A 37 -2.70 17.62 -4.27
C LEU A 37 -1.36 17.52 -3.56
N CYS A 38 -1.29 18.04 -2.34
CA CYS A 38 -0.10 17.92 -1.50
C CYS A 38 0.21 16.45 -1.23
N LYS A 39 1.42 16.01 -1.57
CA LYS A 39 1.83 14.59 -1.46
C LYS A 39 1.82 14.08 -0.03
N TYR A 40 2.26 14.87 0.92
CA TYR A 40 2.20 14.52 2.35
C TYR A 40 0.78 14.29 2.83
N TYR A 41 -0.14 15.19 2.46
CA TYR A 41 -1.55 15.05 2.77
C TYR A 41 -2.19 13.84 2.09
N GLU A 42 -1.84 13.55 0.84
CA GLU A 42 -2.33 12.39 0.10
C GLU A 42 -1.98 11.08 0.80
N VAL A 43 -0.70 10.90 1.19
CA VAL A 43 -0.22 9.69 1.86
C VAL A 43 -0.88 9.56 3.23
N TRP A 44 -0.88 10.63 4.03
CA TRP A 44 -1.50 10.68 5.35
C TRP A 44 -3.00 10.35 5.28
N LYS A 45 -3.74 11.00 4.41
CA LYS A 45 -5.16 10.73 4.21
C LYS A 45 -5.44 9.31 3.74
N SER A 46 -4.57 8.76 2.88
CA SER A 46 -4.68 7.38 2.41
C SER A 46 -4.46 6.37 3.54
N MET A 47 -3.52 6.62 4.44
CA MET A 47 -3.28 5.82 5.65
C MET A 47 -4.53 5.81 6.55
N LEU A 48 -5.06 6.99 6.90
CA LEU A 48 -6.29 7.09 7.71
C LEU A 48 -7.49 6.41 7.04
N ARG A 49 -7.64 6.53 5.71
CA ARG A 49 -8.70 5.86 4.96
C ARG A 49 -8.64 4.34 5.12
N ARG A 50 -7.44 3.76 5.08
CA ARG A 50 -7.27 2.31 5.24
C ARG A 50 -7.73 1.84 6.62
N CYS A 51 -7.48 2.63 7.67
CA CYS A 51 -7.79 2.25 9.05
C CYS A 51 -9.22 2.58 9.50
N TYR A 52 -9.79 3.70 8.99
CA TYR A 52 -11.00 4.28 9.60
C TYR A 52 -12.17 4.50 8.63
N SER A 53 -12.05 4.14 7.36
CA SER A 53 -13.17 4.23 6.42
C SER A 53 -13.91 2.91 6.31
N ASN A 54 -15.19 2.84 6.70
CA ASN A 54 -16.02 1.63 6.59
C ASN A 54 -15.97 1.02 5.20
N LYS A 55 -16.16 1.83 4.16
CA LYS A 55 -16.06 1.39 2.76
C LYS A 55 -14.69 0.77 2.41
N SER A 56 -13.60 1.28 3.00
CA SER A 56 -12.26 0.72 2.80
C SER A 56 -12.08 -0.60 3.55
N LEU A 57 -12.62 -0.71 4.75
CA LEU A 57 -12.55 -1.93 5.57
C LEU A 57 -13.38 -3.06 4.98
N GLU A 58 -14.57 -2.76 4.43
CA GLU A 58 -15.39 -3.73 3.70
C GLU A 58 -14.65 -4.34 2.50
N SER A 59 -13.97 -3.49 1.71
CA SER A 59 -13.20 -3.95 0.53
C SER A 59 -11.86 -4.57 0.86
N ARG A 60 -11.33 -4.34 2.07
CA ARG A 60 -10.00 -4.78 2.53
C ARG A 60 -10.04 -5.25 3.99
N PRO A 61 -10.62 -6.43 4.28
CA PRO A 61 -10.78 -6.93 5.64
C PRO A 61 -9.47 -7.08 6.42
N SER A 62 -8.33 -7.22 5.73
CA SER A 62 -7.00 -7.31 6.35
C SER A 62 -6.63 -6.08 7.20
N TYR A 63 -7.28 -4.93 6.96
CA TYR A 63 -7.09 -3.70 7.74
C TYR A 63 -8.00 -3.60 8.98
N ILE A 64 -8.94 -4.51 9.18
CA ILE A 64 -9.77 -4.54 10.40
C ILE A 64 -8.87 -4.65 11.63
N GLY A 65 -9.09 -3.77 12.62
CA GLY A 65 -8.28 -3.65 13.83
C GLY A 65 -6.94 -2.94 13.63
N THR A 66 -6.66 -2.40 12.44
CA THR A 66 -5.46 -1.57 12.21
C THR A 66 -5.73 -0.15 12.67
N SER A 67 -4.76 0.44 13.38
CA SER A 67 -4.81 1.80 13.93
C SER A 67 -3.61 2.64 13.49
N VAL A 68 -3.66 3.91 13.81
CA VAL A 68 -2.57 4.89 13.60
C VAL A 68 -2.16 5.42 14.96
N CYS A 69 -0.86 5.57 15.22
CA CYS A 69 -0.35 6.14 16.46
C CYS A 69 -0.90 7.57 16.67
N SER A 70 -1.01 7.99 17.94
CA SER A 70 -1.60 9.29 18.31
C SER A 70 -0.93 10.48 17.64
N GLU A 71 0.38 10.43 17.49
CA GLU A 71 1.17 11.51 16.86
C GLU A 71 0.78 11.72 15.39
N TRP A 72 0.55 10.63 14.65
CA TRP A 72 0.21 10.69 13.23
C TRP A 72 -1.27 10.99 12.95
N LEU A 73 -2.07 11.19 13.98
CA LEU A 73 -3.40 11.81 13.81
C LEU A 73 -3.29 13.30 13.42
N SER A 74 -2.15 13.97 13.70
CA SER A 74 -1.76 15.26 13.16
C SER A 74 -1.10 15.12 11.79
N ALA A 75 -1.60 15.81 10.78
CA ALA A 75 -1.01 15.83 9.44
C ALA A 75 0.39 16.48 9.45
N THR A 76 0.60 17.47 10.31
CA THR A 76 1.89 18.14 10.48
C THR A 76 2.94 17.21 11.08
N ALA A 77 2.59 16.44 12.10
CA ALA A 77 3.51 15.48 12.71
C ALA A 77 3.89 14.36 11.71
N PHE A 78 2.90 13.81 10.99
CA PHE A 78 3.17 12.84 9.93
C PHE A 78 4.07 13.40 8.83
N LYS A 79 3.84 14.65 8.38
CA LYS A 79 4.67 15.32 7.39
C LYS A 79 6.12 15.43 7.85
N LYS A 80 6.36 15.88 9.09
CA LYS A 80 7.73 16.01 9.67
C LYS A 80 8.48 14.68 9.64
N TRP A 81 7.82 13.56 9.97
CA TRP A 81 8.42 12.25 9.88
C TRP A 81 8.68 11.85 8.42
N MET A 82 7.70 12.06 7.54
CA MET A 82 7.81 11.68 6.13
C MET A 82 8.95 12.42 5.41
N GLU A 83 9.21 13.68 5.76
CA GLU A 83 10.31 14.49 5.19
C GLU A 83 11.70 13.93 5.50
N GLN A 84 11.83 13.13 6.55
CA GLN A 84 13.08 12.46 6.93
C GLN A 84 13.26 11.11 6.21
N GLN A 85 12.27 10.68 5.42
CA GLN A 85 12.28 9.41 4.74
C GLN A 85 12.60 9.57 3.24
N ASP A 86 13.17 8.54 2.63
CA ASP A 86 13.26 8.42 1.17
C ASP A 86 11.93 7.93 0.59
N TRP A 87 10.96 8.85 0.51
CA TRP A 87 9.56 8.55 0.15
C TRP A 87 9.24 8.73 -1.34
N SER A 88 10.09 9.44 -2.11
CA SER A 88 9.78 9.80 -3.50
C SER A 88 9.60 8.55 -4.38
N GLY A 89 8.47 8.43 -5.06
CA GLY A 89 8.13 7.27 -5.89
C GLY A 89 7.82 5.98 -5.13
N LYS A 90 7.77 6.04 -3.78
CA LYS A 90 7.55 4.87 -2.91
C LYS A 90 6.17 4.90 -2.25
N SER A 91 5.76 3.77 -1.74
CA SER A 91 4.50 3.58 -0.99
C SER A 91 4.77 3.36 0.48
N LEU A 92 3.95 3.97 1.35
CA LEU A 92 3.98 3.71 2.79
C LEU A 92 3.50 2.29 3.07
N ASP A 93 4.34 1.51 3.70
CA ASP A 93 4.07 0.14 4.14
C ASP A 93 4.27 0.00 5.66
N LYS A 94 3.44 -0.83 6.33
CA LYS A 94 3.49 -1.09 7.77
C LYS A 94 3.93 -2.51 8.11
N ASP A 95 4.04 -3.37 7.10
CA ASP A 95 4.26 -4.80 7.29
C ASP A 95 5.70 -5.22 6.97
N ILE A 96 6.49 -4.35 6.33
CA ILE A 96 7.86 -4.66 5.91
C ILE A 96 8.85 -4.71 7.09
N ILE A 97 8.67 -3.84 8.10
CA ILE A 97 9.50 -3.82 9.31
C ILE A 97 8.97 -4.83 10.34
N VAL A 98 7.66 -4.78 10.57
CA VAL A 98 6.97 -5.67 11.51
C VAL A 98 5.87 -6.41 10.76
N PRO A 99 6.10 -7.67 10.37
CA PRO A 99 5.11 -8.44 9.61
C PRO A 99 3.75 -8.53 10.33
N ARG A 100 2.68 -8.32 9.58
CA ARG A 100 1.28 -8.33 10.08
C ARG A 100 1.00 -7.27 11.16
N SER A 101 1.76 -6.18 11.19
CA SER A 101 1.51 -5.07 12.11
C SER A 101 0.06 -4.56 11.99
N LYS A 102 -0.53 -4.23 13.12
CA LYS A 102 -1.84 -3.56 13.22
C LYS A 102 -1.72 -2.10 13.62
N LEU A 103 -0.51 -1.55 13.56
CA LEU A 103 -0.23 -0.17 13.92
C LEU A 103 0.56 0.52 12.80
N TYR A 104 0.13 1.72 12.43
CA TYR A 104 0.94 2.67 11.67
C TYR A 104 1.65 3.59 12.65
N SER A 105 2.98 3.51 12.69
CA SER A 105 3.84 4.36 13.53
C SER A 105 5.23 4.51 12.89
N PRO A 106 6.07 5.43 13.38
CA PRO A 106 7.46 5.56 12.93
C PRO A 106 8.27 4.27 13.00
N GLU A 107 8.00 3.43 14.00
CA GLU A 107 8.74 2.19 14.28
C GLU A 107 8.29 1.02 13.40
N THR A 108 7.05 1.06 12.89
CA THR A 108 6.47 -0.05 12.11
C THR A 108 6.41 0.23 10.62
N CYS A 109 6.58 1.49 10.21
CA CYS A 109 6.37 1.91 8.82
C CYS A 109 7.67 2.28 8.12
N ALA A 110 7.73 1.92 6.83
CA ALA A 110 8.76 2.39 5.91
C ALA A 110 8.16 2.75 4.55
N PHE A 111 8.90 3.55 3.77
CA PHE A 111 8.59 3.77 2.37
C PHE A 111 9.32 2.75 1.50
N VAL A 112 8.58 1.97 0.73
CA VAL A 112 9.11 0.90 -0.12
C VAL A 112 8.64 1.07 -1.55
N LEU A 113 9.44 0.58 -2.49
CA LEU A 113 9.02 0.53 -3.90
C LEU A 113 7.73 -0.30 -4.02
N THR A 114 6.80 0.17 -4.82
CA THR A 114 5.52 -0.52 -5.04
C THR A 114 5.71 -1.95 -5.53
N ALA A 115 6.76 -2.21 -6.32
CA ALA A 115 7.12 -3.53 -6.78
C ALA A 115 7.51 -4.46 -5.60
N THR A 116 8.33 -3.96 -4.67
CA THR A 116 8.75 -4.69 -3.46
C THR A 116 7.55 -4.97 -2.55
N ASN A 117 6.71 -3.97 -2.30
CA ASN A 117 5.50 -4.14 -1.49
C ASN A 117 4.55 -5.19 -2.10
N SER A 118 4.40 -5.20 -3.43
CA SER A 118 3.61 -6.22 -4.13
C SER A 118 4.23 -7.62 -4.06
N PHE A 119 5.54 -7.72 -3.91
CA PHE A 119 6.23 -9.00 -3.77
C PHE A 119 6.01 -9.59 -2.36
N VAL A 120 6.20 -8.79 -1.32
CA VAL A 120 6.02 -9.20 0.09
C VAL A 120 4.54 -9.48 0.42
N ALA A 121 3.62 -8.67 -0.10
CA ALA A 121 2.17 -8.85 0.13
C ALA A 121 1.58 -10.13 -0.51
N ARG A 122 2.34 -10.85 -1.32
CA ARG A 122 1.90 -12.09 -1.99
C ARG A 122 2.02 -13.35 -1.13
N ASP A 123 2.43 -13.23 0.11
CA ASP A 123 2.55 -14.33 1.07
C ASP A 123 1.20 -14.94 1.53
N ALA A 124 0.09 -14.49 0.96
CA ALA A 124 -1.21 -15.11 1.13
C ALA A 124 -1.34 -16.24 0.11
N SER A 125 -1.41 -17.48 0.57
CA SER A 125 -1.58 -18.73 -0.18
C SER A 125 -2.50 -18.58 -1.40
N ARG A 126 -1.93 -18.70 -2.58
CA ARG A 126 -2.67 -18.85 -3.83
C ARG A 126 -2.47 -20.28 -4.34
N GLY A 127 -3.25 -21.20 -3.80
CA GLY A 127 -3.19 -22.61 -4.17
C GLY A 127 -2.47 -23.46 -3.12
N ASP A 128 -2.21 -24.71 -3.47
CA ASP A 128 -1.70 -25.76 -2.57
C ASP A 128 -0.17 -25.70 -2.35
N TYR A 129 0.53 -24.77 -3.02
CA TYR A 129 1.99 -24.67 -3.02
C TYR A 129 2.47 -23.29 -2.58
N PRO A 130 3.74 -23.19 -2.09
CA PRO A 130 4.37 -21.92 -1.75
C PRO A 130 4.36 -20.90 -2.89
N VAL A 131 4.52 -19.61 -2.56
CA VAL A 131 4.54 -18.52 -3.56
C VAL A 131 5.67 -18.74 -4.57
N GLY A 132 5.34 -18.66 -5.85
CA GLY A 132 6.32 -18.87 -6.92
C GLY A 132 6.52 -20.34 -7.32
N VAL A 133 5.79 -21.27 -6.68
CA VAL A 133 5.84 -22.69 -6.99
C VAL A 133 4.54 -23.15 -7.64
N ASP A 134 4.64 -23.93 -8.70
CA ASP A 134 3.51 -24.66 -9.29
C ASP A 134 3.89 -26.11 -9.69
N LEU A 135 2.89 -26.97 -9.78
CA LEU A 135 3.09 -28.34 -10.27
C LEU A 135 3.19 -28.35 -11.80
N TYR A 136 4.34 -28.74 -12.32
CA TYR A 136 4.52 -28.92 -13.76
C TYR A 136 3.98 -30.32 -14.18
N LYS A 137 2.72 -30.34 -14.56
CA LYS A 137 1.93 -31.58 -14.81
C LYS A 137 2.60 -32.56 -15.78
N ARG A 138 3.43 -32.09 -16.74
CA ARG A 138 4.09 -32.94 -17.73
C ARG A 138 5.13 -33.87 -17.12
N THR A 139 5.78 -33.50 -16.05
CA THR A 139 6.86 -34.25 -15.41
C THR A 139 6.55 -34.68 -13.98
N GLY A 140 5.46 -34.16 -13.39
CA GLY A 140 5.13 -34.34 -11.98
C GLY A 140 6.06 -33.60 -11.01
N LYS A 141 6.96 -32.75 -11.52
CA LYS A 141 7.90 -31.95 -10.72
C LYS A 141 7.33 -30.59 -10.37
N TYR A 142 7.88 -29.97 -9.33
CA TYR A 142 7.54 -28.62 -8.90
C TYR A 142 8.42 -27.60 -9.61
N ARG A 143 7.78 -26.61 -10.20
CA ARG A 143 8.45 -25.55 -10.97
C ARG A 143 8.57 -24.29 -10.13
N ALA A 144 9.79 -23.78 -9.98
CA ALA A 144 10.05 -22.48 -9.38
C ALA A 144 9.98 -21.35 -10.43
N LEU A 145 9.17 -20.33 -10.15
CA LEU A 145 8.94 -19.16 -11.00
C LEU A 145 9.14 -17.88 -10.19
N CYS A 146 9.98 -16.98 -10.67
CA CYS A 146 10.13 -15.64 -10.12
C CYS A 146 9.71 -14.58 -11.14
N LYS A 147 9.12 -13.49 -10.69
CA LYS A 147 8.86 -12.32 -11.54
C LYS A 147 10.06 -11.39 -11.45
N ASN A 148 10.78 -11.20 -12.55
CA ASN A 148 11.81 -10.18 -12.65
C ASN A 148 11.16 -8.79 -12.48
N LEU A 149 11.57 -8.05 -11.44
CA LEU A 149 10.99 -6.75 -11.10
C LEU A 149 11.34 -5.64 -12.12
N PHE A 150 12.44 -5.80 -12.84
CA PHE A 150 12.90 -4.83 -13.84
C PHE A 150 12.19 -5.02 -15.18
N THR A 151 12.06 -6.29 -15.62
CA THR A 151 11.46 -6.61 -16.93
C THR A 151 9.97 -6.90 -16.86
N GLY A 152 9.43 -7.14 -15.65
CA GLY A 152 8.05 -7.56 -15.41
C GLY A 152 7.73 -8.99 -15.89
N LYS A 153 8.69 -9.71 -16.49
CA LYS A 153 8.51 -11.07 -17.02
C LYS A 153 8.69 -12.12 -15.93
N ARG A 154 8.03 -13.26 -16.10
CA ARG A 154 8.27 -14.46 -15.27
C ARG A 154 9.49 -15.20 -15.79
N GLU A 155 10.38 -15.55 -14.88
CA GLU A 155 11.57 -16.36 -15.12
C GLU A 155 11.40 -17.72 -14.50
N HIS A 156 11.80 -18.75 -15.23
CA HIS A 156 11.82 -20.15 -14.79
C HIS A 156 13.16 -20.41 -14.10
N LEU A 157 13.13 -20.73 -12.82
CA LEU A 157 14.33 -20.93 -11.99
C LEU A 157 14.76 -22.40 -11.94
N GLY A 158 13.85 -23.34 -12.20
CA GLY A 158 14.16 -24.78 -12.19
C GLY A 158 12.96 -25.66 -11.96
N LEU A 159 13.19 -26.99 -12.03
CA LEU A 159 12.26 -28.05 -11.69
C LEU A 159 12.84 -28.87 -10.53
N PHE A 160 12.08 -29.04 -9.48
CA PHE A 160 12.47 -29.65 -8.21
C PHE A 160 11.57 -30.84 -7.87
N SER A 161 12.03 -31.70 -6.97
CA SER A 161 11.29 -32.90 -6.58
C SER A 161 10.19 -32.62 -5.57
N THR A 162 10.37 -31.57 -4.74
CA THR A 162 9.39 -31.16 -3.73
C THR A 162 9.04 -29.66 -3.85
N PRO A 163 7.87 -29.24 -3.32
CA PRO A 163 7.50 -27.82 -3.31
C PRO A 163 8.44 -26.97 -2.45
N GLU A 164 8.98 -27.54 -1.38
CA GLU A 164 9.91 -26.89 -0.44
C GLU A 164 11.25 -26.58 -1.11
N GLU A 165 11.77 -27.52 -1.92
CA GLU A 165 12.99 -27.30 -2.71
C GLU A 165 12.81 -26.23 -3.80
N ALA A 166 11.57 -26.07 -4.30
CA ALA A 166 11.24 -25.11 -5.35
C ALA A 166 11.01 -23.71 -4.79
N HIS A 167 10.84 -23.52 -3.47
CA HIS A 167 10.57 -22.26 -2.80
C HIS A 167 11.85 -21.61 -2.33
#